data_b7643377e9907c6c0bcb2540544afa9f
#
_entry.id   b7643377e9907c6c0bcb2540544afa9f
#
_cell.length_a   1.000
_cell.length_b   1.000
_cell.length_c   1.000
_cell.angle_alpha   90.00
_cell.angle_beta   90.00
_cell.angle_gamma   90.00
#
_symmetry.space_group_name_H-M   'P 1'
#
loop_
_entity.id
_entity.type
_entity.pdbx_description
1 polymer ?
#
loop_
_entity_poly.entity_id
_entity_poly.type
_entity_poly.pdbx_seq_one_letter_code
_entity_poly.pdbx_strand_id
1 'polypeptide(L)'
;RLINEGLYTFYPKTKGKITHYEVGTPLTNQFYLGCLEGEGYGLDTNDYRYSVAHELRPETPIKNLYLTGQDICTLGFTGALMGGILTAHSILDYGSLMDLLSGRNLIKDLIKLEKKND
;
A
#
# COMPACT_ATOMS: atom_id res chain seq x y z
N ARG A 1 -31.50 3.67 4.60
CA ARG A 1 -31.41 2.77 5.77
C ARG A 1 -30.17 3.11 6.61
N LEU A 2 -28.94 3.07 6.09
CA LEU A 2 -27.71 3.39 6.82
C LEU A 2 -27.73 4.76 7.52
N ILE A 3 -28.25 5.80 6.85
CA ILE A 3 -28.36 7.14 7.45
C ILE A 3 -29.41 7.16 8.56
N ASN A 4 -30.59 6.60 8.34
CA ASN A 4 -31.69 6.67 9.31
C ASN A 4 -31.47 5.73 10.52
N GLU A 5 -31.06 4.49 10.29
CA GLU A 5 -30.92 3.48 11.34
C GLU A 5 -29.51 3.49 11.99
N GLY A 6 -28.51 3.89 11.24
CA GLY A 6 -27.13 4.04 11.75
C GLY A 6 -26.89 5.45 12.29
N LEU A 7 -26.64 6.38 11.38
CA LEU A 7 -26.16 7.71 11.77
C LEU A 7 -27.09 8.45 12.74
N TYR A 8 -28.39 8.50 12.44
CA TYR A 8 -29.34 9.25 13.30
C TYR A 8 -29.63 8.58 14.64
N THR A 9 -29.39 7.28 14.76
CA THR A 9 -29.48 6.57 16.03
C THR A 9 -28.35 7.00 16.97
N PHE A 10 -27.13 7.07 16.47
CA PHE A 10 -25.96 7.43 17.26
C PHE A 10 -25.73 8.94 17.34
N TYR A 11 -26.11 9.69 16.30
CA TYR A 11 -25.91 11.13 16.20
C TYR A 11 -27.21 11.88 15.84
N PRO A 12 -28.25 11.87 16.70
CA PRO A 12 -29.57 12.42 16.37
C PRO A 12 -29.54 13.92 16.05
N LYS A 13 -28.56 14.66 16.56
CA LYS A 13 -28.39 16.11 16.29
C LYS A 13 -28.00 16.43 14.86
N THR A 14 -27.61 15.43 14.07
CA THR A 14 -27.26 15.59 12.64
C THR A 14 -28.46 15.47 11.71
N LYS A 15 -29.63 15.10 12.24
CA LYS A 15 -30.84 14.95 11.44
C LYS A 15 -31.19 16.26 10.73
N GLY A 16 -31.38 16.19 9.42
CA GLY A 16 -31.66 17.35 8.57
C GLY A 16 -30.44 18.24 8.25
N LYS A 17 -29.27 17.90 8.69
CA LYS A 17 -28.02 18.67 8.45
C LYS A 17 -27.09 18.05 7.41
N ILE A 18 -27.42 16.87 6.89
CA ILE A 18 -26.62 16.20 5.86
C ILE A 18 -26.98 16.84 4.52
N THR A 19 -26.00 17.45 3.89
CA THR A 19 -26.13 18.10 2.57
C THR A 19 -25.64 17.22 1.43
N HIS A 20 -24.75 16.29 1.73
CA HIS A 20 -24.19 15.36 0.74
C HIS A 20 -23.86 14.03 1.41
N TYR A 21 -23.98 12.93 0.66
CA TYR A 21 -23.50 11.62 1.08
C TYR A 21 -23.06 10.80 -0.13
N GLU A 22 -22.06 9.99 0.06
CA GLU A 22 -21.58 8.99 -0.89
C GLU A 22 -21.50 7.64 -0.19
N VAL A 23 -21.67 6.57 -0.94
CA VAL A 23 -21.62 5.20 -0.44
C VAL A 23 -20.67 4.39 -1.29
N GLY A 24 -19.55 3.98 -0.70
CA GLY A 24 -18.69 2.95 -1.25
C GLY A 24 -19.21 1.56 -0.90
N THR A 25 -19.23 0.67 -1.86
CA THR A 25 -19.64 -0.74 -1.71
C THR A 25 -18.55 -1.66 -2.26
N PRO A 26 -18.60 -2.97 -2.03
CA PRO A 26 -17.71 -3.91 -2.72
C PRO A 26 -17.71 -3.75 -4.25
N LEU A 27 -18.86 -3.46 -4.85
CA LEU A 27 -18.97 -3.17 -6.29
C LEU A 27 -18.18 -1.91 -6.70
N THR A 28 -18.11 -0.92 -5.82
CA THR A 28 -17.32 0.30 -6.03
C THR A 28 -15.82 -0.06 -6.09
N ASN A 29 -15.34 -0.88 -5.17
CA ASN A 29 -13.97 -1.38 -5.18
C ASN A 29 -13.68 -2.21 -6.44
N GLN A 30 -14.58 -3.12 -6.79
CA GLN A 30 -14.45 -3.92 -8.01
C GLN A 30 -14.32 -3.04 -9.26
N PHE A 31 -15.13 -1.99 -9.36
CA PHE A 31 -15.13 -1.09 -10.51
C PHE A 31 -13.89 -0.21 -10.58
N TYR A 32 -13.52 0.45 -9.49
CA TYR A 32 -12.42 1.44 -9.49
C TYR A 32 -11.04 0.83 -9.24
N LEU A 33 -10.94 -0.25 -8.47
CA LEU A 33 -9.68 -0.86 -8.08
C LEU A 33 -9.39 -2.15 -8.84
N GLY A 34 -10.35 -2.69 -9.59
CA GLY A 34 -10.20 -3.95 -10.31
C GLY A 34 -10.13 -5.17 -9.37
N CYS A 35 -10.60 -5.04 -8.14
CA CYS A 35 -10.63 -6.12 -7.17
C CYS A 35 -11.61 -7.22 -7.60
N LEU A 36 -11.28 -8.49 -7.38
CA LEU A 36 -12.03 -9.61 -7.92
C LEU A 36 -13.47 -9.67 -7.38
N GLU A 37 -13.67 -9.56 -6.10
CA GLU A 37 -14.98 -9.60 -5.43
C GLU A 37 -15.25 -8.36 -4.58
N GLY A 38 -14.56 -7.26 -4.92
CA GLY A 38 -14.68 -5.97 -4.24
C GLY A 38 -13.97 -5.93 -2.88
N GLU A 39 -12.97 -6.78 -2.69
CA GLU A 39 -12.12 -6.75 -1.51
C GLU A 39 -11.38 -5.42 -1.39
N GLY A 40 -11.22 -4.94 -0.16
CA GLY A 40 -10.47 -3.72 0.14
C GLY A 40 -8.98 -3.95 0.37
N TYR A 41 -8.62 -5.21 0.63
CA TYR A 41 -7.25 -5.65 0.88
C TYR A 41 -6.98 -6.93 0.07
N GLY A 42 -5.73 -7.12 -0.37
CA GLY A 42 -5.35 -8.25 -1.21
C GLY A 42 -5.32 -9.58 -0.45
N LEU A 43 -4.14 -10.10 -0.15
CA LEU A 43 -3.98 -11.39 0.52
C LEU A 43 -4.67 -11.42 1.88
N ASP A 44 -5.28 -12.56 2.20
CA ASP A 44 -5.95 -12.81 3.47
C ASP A 44 -5.01 -12.58 4.67
N THR A 45 -5.57 -12.01 5.73
CA THR A 45 -4.82 -11.63 6.94
C THR A 45 -5.05 -12.63 8.03
N ASN A 46 -4.44 -13.77 7.89
CA ASN A 46 -4.52 -14.86 8.86
C ASN A 46 -3.12 -15.28 9.35
N ASP A 47 -3.09 -16.20 10.31
CA ASP A 47 -1.84 -16.68 10.89
C ASP A 47 -0.92 -17.32 9.85
N TYR A 48 -1.49 -17.96 8.82
CA TYR A 48 -0.72 -18.56 7.74
C TYR A 48 0.08 -17.52 6.96
N ARG A 49 -0.52 -16.38 6.60
CA ARG A 49 0.18 -15.28 5.92
C ARG A 49 1.44 -14.85 6.68
N TYR A 50 1.32 -14.68 7.99
CA TYR A 50 2.45 -14.25 8.81
C TYR A 50 3.47 -15.36 9.05
N SER A 51 3.07 -16.63 9.04
CA SER A 51 3.99 -17.76 9.13
C SER A 51 4.89 -17.90 7.89
N VAL A 52 4.39 -17.49 6.72
CA VAL A 52 5.13 -17.50 5.44
C VAL A 52 5.64 -16.12 5.03
N ALA A 53 5.68 -15.17 5.95
CA ALA A 53 6.11 -13.79 5.65
C ALA A 53 7.51 -13.69 5.02
N HIS A 54 8.39 -14.66 5.27
CA HIS A 54 9.71 -14.76 4.66
C HIS A 54 9.66 -15.07 3.14
N GLU A 55 8.54 -15.58 2.63
CA GLU A 55 8.28 -15.80 1.21
C GLU A 55 7.65 -14.58 0.52
N LEU A 56 7.01 -13.70 1.32
CA LEU A 56 6.37 -12.48 0.84
C LEU A 56 7.42 -11.36 0.71
N ARG A 57 8.16 -11.39 -0.37
CA ARG A 57 9.25 -10.44 -0.65
C ARG A 57 9.13 -9.87 -2.05
N PRO A 58 9.83 -8.74 -2.33
CA PRO A 58 9.77 -8.10 -3.63
C PRO A 58 10.24 -8.98 -4.79
N GLU A 59 11.29 -9.78 -4.57
CA GLU A 59 11.92 -10.57 -5.62
C GLU A 59 11.02 -11.73 -6.06
N THR A 60 10.91 -11.93 -7.36
CA THR A 60 10.25 -13.11 -7.95
C THR A 60 11.27 -14.00 -8.68
N PRO A 61 10.94 -15.26 -8.95
CA PRO A 61 11.78 -16.11 -9.81
C PRO A 61 11.93 -15.61 -11.25
N ILE A 62 11.09 -14.64 -11.66
CA ILE A 62 11.11 -14.08 -13.02
C ILE A 62 12.02 -12.84 -13.00
N LYS A 63 13.06 -12.87 -13.85
CA LYS A 63 14.01 -11.77 -13.97
C LYS A 63 13.31 -10.42 -14.26
N ASN A 64 13.64 -9.39 -13.50
CA ASN A 64 13.11 -8.03 -13.61
C ASN A 64 11.61 -7.90 -13.29
N LEU A 65 10.99 -8.92 -12.67
CA LEU A 65 9.64 -8.83 -12.15
C LEU A 65 9.69 -8.76 -10.62
N TYR A 66 9.10 -7.71 -10.07
CA TYR A 66 9.07 -7.48 -8.63
C TYR A 66 7.64 -7.33 -8.14
N LEU A 67 7.38 -7.81 -6.95
CA LEU A 67 6.15 -7.55 -6.21
C LEU A 67 6.31 -6.31 -5.36
N THR A 68 5.22 -5.59 -5.16
CA THR A 68 5.18 -4.39 -4.31
C THR A 68 3.82 -4.23 -3.66
N GLY A 69 3.70 -3.24 -2.79
CA GLY A 69 2.44 -2.92 -2.15
C GLY A 69 2.23 -3.66 -0.83
N GLN A 70 0.97 -3.64 -0.37
CA GLN A 70 0.63 -4.18 0.94
C GLN A 70 0.79 -5.71 1.05
N ASP A 71 0.72 -6.42 -0.06
CA ASP A 71 0.74 -7.89 -0.04
C ASP A 71 2.09 -8.48 0.36
N ILE A 72 3.19 -7.79 0.10
CA ILE A 72 4.53 -8.20 0.51
C ILE A 72 4.93 -7.72 1.91
N CYS A 73 4.09 -6.96 2.59
CA CYS A 73 4.40 -6.40 3.91
C CYS A 73 3.23 -6.61 4.88
N THR A 74 2.41 -5.58 5.07
CA THR A 74 1.24 -5.62 5.94
C THR A 74 0.09 -4.83 5.31
N LEU A 75 -1.08 -4.93 5.89
CA LEU A 75 -2.28 -4.29 5.35
C LEU A 75 -2.22 -2.77 5.34
N GLY A 76 -2.93 -2.21 4.36
CA GLY A 76 -3.28 -0.79 4.29
C GLY A 76 -2.15 0.12 3.87
N PHE A 77 -2.32 1.41 4.15
CA PHE A 77 -1.42 2.46 3.70
C PHE A 77 0.05 2.24 4.13
N THR A 78 0.27 1.93 5.39
CA THR A 78 1.61 1.69 5.92
C THR A 78 2.30 0.51 5.24
N GLY A 79 1.56 -0.59 5.04
CA GLY A 79 2.07 -1.75 4.34
C GLY A 79 2.39 -1.48 2.87
N ALA A 80 1.53 -0.74 2.19
CA ALA A 80 1.76 -0.35 0.80
C ALA A 80 3.01 0.54 0.66
N LEU A 81 3.19 1.52 1.57
CA LEU A 81 4.37 2.37 1.61
C LEU A 81 5.65 1.56 1.87
N MET A 82 5.64 0.72 2.89
CA MET A 82 6.79 -0.13 3.21
C MET A 82 7.09 -1.14 2.10
N GLY A 83 6.08 -1.72 1.47
CA GLY A 83 6.23 -2.57 0.31
C GLY A 83 6.95 -1.86 -0.84
N GLY A 84 6.59 -0.61 -1.13
CA GLY A 84 7.28 0.22 -2.11
C GLY A 84 8.75 0.46 -1.77
N ILE A 85 9.06 0.75 -0.50
CA ILE A 85 10.43 0.95 -0.01
C ILE A 85 11.25 -0.35 -0.14
N LEU A 86 10.68 -1.49 0.25
CA LEU A 86 11.34 -2.79 0.12
C LEU A 86 11.63 -3.12 -1.34
N THR A 87 10.69 -2.87 -2.23
CA THR A 87 10.87 -3.09 -3.67
C THR A 87 11.94 -2.17 -4.26
N ALA A 88 11.94 -0.90 -3.89
CA ALA A 88 12.98 0.04 -4.31
C ALA A 88 14.36 -0.39 -3.80
N HIS A 89 14.45 -0.88 -2.57
CA HIS A 89 15.68 -1.43 -2.02
C HIS A 89 16.20 -2.61 -2.84
N SER A 90 15.32 -3.55 -3.21
CA SER A 90 15.68 -4.72 -4.03
C SER A 90 16.16 -4.34 -5.45
N ILE A 91 15.50 -3.37 -6.08
CA ILE A 91 15.84 -2.92 -7.44
C ILE A 91 17.16 -2.15 -7.46
N LEU A 92 17.38 -1.30 -6.47
CA LEU A 92 18.52 -0.38 -6.44
C LEU A 92 19.78 -0.99 -5.81
N ASP A 93 19.67 -2.20 -5.29
CA ASP A 93 20.79 -2.94 -4.63
C ASP A 93 21.50 -2.08 -3.57
N TYR A 94 20.74 -1.33 -2.79
CA TYR A 94 21.28 -0.59 -1.65
C TYR A 94 21.75 -1.57 -0.57
N GLY A 95 22.96 -1.39 -0.06
CA GLY A 95 23.57 -2.29 0.91
C GLY A 95 22.76 -2.48 2.20
N SER A 96 21.99 -1.48 2.63
CA SER A 96 21.03 -1.62 3.73
C SER A 96 19.78 -0.79 3.51
N LEU A 97 18.67 -1.26 4.08
CA LEU A 97 17.42 -0.51 4.11
C LEU A 97 17.58 0.86 4.79
N MET A 98 18.46 0.96 5.80
CA MET A 98 18.75 2.22 6.49
C MET A 98 19.50 3.20 5.60
N ASP A 99 20.35 2.73 4.68
CA ASP A 99 21.02 3.59 3.71
C ASP A 99 20.02 4.17 2.70
N LEU A 100 19.07 3.35 2.23
CA LEU A 100 17.97 3.81 1.38
C LEU A 100 17.13 4.86 2.09
N LEU A 101 16.66 4.57 3.30
CA LEU A 101 15.79 5.48 4.09
C LEU A 101 16.49 6.79 4.46
N SER A 102 17.80 6.76 4.72
CA SER A 102 18.59 7.96 5.03
C SER A 102 18.96 8.78 3.80
N GLY A 103 18.72 8.28 2.60
CA GLY A 103 19.08 8.94 1.34
C GLY A 103 20.58 9.14 1.11
N ARG A 104 21.44 8.58 1.95
CA ARG A 104 22.90 8.85 1.92
C ARG A 104 23.55 8.46 0.60
N ASN A 105 23.17 7.34 0.05
CA ASN A 105 23.74 6.87 -1.22
C ASN A 105 23.04 7.55 -2.41
N LEU A 106 21.73 7.81 -2.35
CA LEU A 106 20.98 8.53 -3.37
C LEU A 106 21.60 9.90 -3.64
N ILE A 107 21.92 10.65 -2.60
CA ILE A 107 22.56 11.97 -2.72
C ILE A 107 23.93 11.86 -3.38
N LYS A 108 24.75 10.87 -2.99
CA LYS A 108 26.07 10.63 -3.61
C LYS A 108 25.96 10.28 -5.09
N ASP A 109 24.97 9.49 -5.47
CA ASP A 109 24.78 9.08 -6.86
C ASP A 109 24.21 10.22 -7.71
N LEU A 110 23.33 11.05 -7.17
CA LEU A 110 22.86 12.29 -7.82
C LEU A 110 24.03 13.25 -8.08
N ILE A 111 24.93 13.46 -7.11
CA ILE A 111 26.12 14.30 -7.26
C ILE A 111 27.06 13.76 -8.34
N LYS A 112 27.20 12.41 -8.45
CA LYS A 112 28.02 11.79 -9.50
C LYS A 112 27.39 11.97 -10.90
N LEU A 113 26.07 11.90 -11.01
CA LEU A 113 25.35 12.12 -12.27
C LEU A 113 25.45 13.56 -12.75
N GLU A 114 25.35 14.55 -11.87
CA GLU A 114 25.57 15.96 -12.20
C GLU A 114 26.97 16.19 -12.75
N LYS A 115 28.03 15.68 -12.07
CA LYS A 115 29.42 15.82 -12.50
C LYS A 115 29.77 15.09 -13.81
N LYS A 116 28.94 14.21 -14.30
CA LYS A 116 29.13 13.51 -15.57
C LYS A 116 28.51 14.23 -16.76
N ASN A 117 27.60 15.16 -16.48
CA ASN A 117 26.88 15.95 -17.47
C ASN A 117 27.49 17.35 -17.67
N ASP A 118 28.47 17.73 -16.83
CA ASP A 118 29.36 18.89 -17.00
C ASP A 118 30.68 18.49 -17.71
#